data_d92e97c31d1580cab0a0b4af457ad4ab
#
_entry.id   d92e97c31d1580cab0a0b4af457ad4ab
#
_cell.length_a   1.000
_cell.length_b   1.000
_cell.length_c   1.000
_cell.angle_alpha   90.00
_cell.angle_beta   90.00
_cell.angle_gamma   90.00
#
_symmetry.space_group_name_H-M   'P 1'
#
loop_
_entity.id
_entity.type
_entity.pdbx_description
1 polymer ?
#
loop_
_entity_poly.entity_id
_entity_poly.type
_entity_poly.pdbx_seq_one_letter_code
_entity_poly.pdbx_strand_id
1 'polypeptide(L)'
;MKKLLVTILGLVLLTSVSFSEEEKEKYNFYWDNVPVVCAAPDEIDRWAYNNGFTPLSMSYGKEGGKPDGAVVYIIVYYLNKDNGETFATVSTPTGKDVCVVFRTFNLQLNPEIMEQYGPGLNL
;
A
#
# COMPACT_ATOMS: atom_id res chain seq x y z
N MET A 1 -35.76 -26.34 48.41
CA MET A 1 -36.14 -25.47 47.27
C MET A 1 -35.20 -24.27 47.10
N LYS A 2 -34.71 -23.64 48.13
CA LYS A 2 -33.77 -22.50 47.99
C LYS A 2 -32.39 -22.86 47.43
N LYS A 3 -31.95 -24.10 47.56
CA LYS A 3 -30.64 -24.55 47.06
C LYS A 3 -30.63 -24.81 45.54
N LEU A 4 -31.78 -25.07 44.92
CA LEU A 4 -31.89 -25.33 43.50
C LEU A 4 -31.84 -24.02 42.67
N LEU A 5 -32.33 -22.91 43.22
CA LEU A 5 -32.31 -21.63 42.57
C LEU A 5 -30.91 -21.02 42.46
N VAL A 6 -30.05 -21.27 43.44
CA VAL A 6 -28.66 -20.81 43.46
C VAL A 6 -27.81 -21.53 42.42
N THR A 7 -28.10 -22.79 42.15
CA THR A 7 -27.37 -23.60 41.18
C THR A 7 -27.67 -23.21 39.75
N ILE A 8 -28.91 -22.76 39.45
CA ILE A 8 -29.32 -22.32 38.13
C ILE A 8 -28.71 -20.91 37.82
N LEU A 9 -28.60 -20.06 38.82
CA LEU A 9 -27.98 -18.74 38.63
C LEU A 9 -26.48 -18.84 38.37
N GLY A 10 -25.80 -19.84 38.95
CA GLY A 10 -24.38 -20.06 38.71
C GLY A 10 -24.09 -20.59 37.28
N LEU A 11 -25.00 -21.31 36.68
CA LEU A 11 -24.83 -21.86 35.34
C LEU A 11 -25.02 -20.79 34.27
N VAL A 12 -25.90 -19.79 34.49
CA VAL A 12 -26.15 -18.69 33.55
C VAL A 12 -24.95 -17.72 33.51
N LEU A 13 -24.26 -17.56 34.59
CA LEU A 13 -23.06 -16.69 34.65
C LEU A 13 -21.86 -17.29 33.92
N LEU A 14 -21.76 -18.61 33.78
CA LEU A 14 -20.67 -19.26 33.07
C LEU A 14 -20.80 -19.21 31.54
N THR A 15 -22.00 -19.00 31.00
CA THR A 15 -22.25 -18.90 29.58
C THR A 15 -22.01 -17.51 29.00
N SER A 16 -21.87 -16.47 29.84
CA SER A 16 -21.62 -15.11 29.41
C SER A 16 -20.11 -14.79 29.19
N VAL A 17 -19.21 -15.73 29.47
CA VAL A 17 -17.75 -15.54 29.37
C VAL A 17 -17.17 -16.11 28.08
N SER A 18 -17.97 -16.74 27.22
CA SER A 18 -17.48 -17.44 26.02
C SER A 18 -17.43 -16.57 24.74
N PHE A 19 -17.53 -15.25 24.85
CA PHE A 19 -17.13 -14.38 23.74
C PHE A 19 -15.62 -14.15 23.85
N SER A 20 -14.87 -15.10 23.30
CA SER A 20 -13.47 -14.88 23.02
C SER A 20 -13.37 -13.73 22.03
N GLU A 21 -12.77 -12.63 22.44
CA GLU A 21 -12.27 -11.65 21.49
C GLU A 21 -11.36 -12.42 20.52
N GLU A 22 -11.67 -12.38 19.22
CA GLU A 22 -10.74 -12.87 18.22
C GLU A 22 -9.40 -12.18 18.50
N GLU A 23 -8.37 -12.95 18.81
CA GLU A 23 -7.02 -12.42 18.91
C GLU A 23 -6.64 -11.85 17.55
N LYS A 24 -6.81 -10.55 17.39
CA LYS A 24 -6.25 -9.85 16.24
C LYS A 24 -4.74 -10.01 16.34
N GLU A 25 -4.14 -10.65 15.32
CA GLU A 25 -2.70 -10.71 15.17
C GLU A 25 -2.14 -9.31 15.36
N LYS A 26 -1.26 -9.15 16.34
CA LYS A 26 -0.62 -7.87 16.63
C LYS A 26 0.65 -7.78 15.80
N TYR A 27 0.64 -6.89 14.83
CA TYR A 27 1.83 -6.55 14.06
C TYR A 27 2.57 -5.41 14.74
N ASN A 28 3.90 -5.49 14.77
CA ASN A 28 4.77 -4.47 15.35
C ASN A 28 5.15 -3.43 14.28
N PHE A 29 4.18 -2.69 13.77
CA PHE A 29 4.44 -1.60 12.84
C PHE A 29 4.90 -0.35 13.60
N TYR A 30 5.84 0.36 13.02
CA TYR A 30 6.33 1.62 13.55
C TYR A 30 6.52 2.64 12.43
N TRP A 31 6.44 3.91 12.79
CA TRP A 31 6.71 5.00 11.86
C TRP A 31 8.21 5.23 11.72
N ASP A 32 8.67 5.43 10.49
CA ASP A 32 10.05 5.77 10.19
C ASP A 32 10.10 6.87 9.13
N ASN A 33 11.26 7.50 8.98
CA ASN A 33 11.48 8.55 8.01
C ASN A 33 12.37 8.01 6.87
N VAL A 34 11.94 8.25 5.64
CA VAL A 34 12.70 7.90 4.45
C VAL A 34 13.09 9.18 3.73
N PRO A 35 14.38 9.39 3.39
CA PRO A 35 14.79 10.56 2.64
C PRO A 35 14.22 10.50 1.22
N VAL A 36 13.70 11.62 0.74
CA VAL A 36 13.14 11.76 -0.60
C VAL A 36 13.74 12.98 -1.30
N VAL A 37 13.81 12.93 -2.62
CA VAL A 37 14.24 14.05 -3.46
C VAL A 37 13.00 14.60 -4.16
N CYS A 38 12.75 15.89 -4.00
CA CYS A 38 11.57 16.53 -4.56
C CYS A 38 11.97 17.60 -5.59
N ALA A 39 11.14 17.75 -6.60
CA ALA A 39 11.29 18.77 -7.62
C ALA A 39 9.90 19.19 -8.18
N ALA A 40 9.88 20.23 -9.00
CA ALA A 40 8.68 20.59 -9.73
C ALA A 40 8.29 19.46 -10.71
N PRO A 41 6.99 19.26 -11.00
CA PRO A 41 6.54 18.17 -11.87
C PRO A 41 7.20 18.16 -13.24
N ASP A 42 7.37 19.30 -13.87
CA ASP A 42 8.00 19.42 -15.18
C ASP A 42 9.48 19.02 -15.18
N GLU A 43 10.17 19.22 -14.07
CA GLU A 43 11.56 18.80 -13.93
C GLU A 43 11.69 17.27 -13.83
N ILE A 44 10.79 16.63 -13.08
CA ILE A 44 10.73 15.17 -12.99
C ILE A 44 10.40 14.57 -14.35
N ASP A 45 9.40 15.08 -15.02
CA ASP A 45 8.98 14.59 -16.34
C ASP A 45 10.10 14.72 -17.37
N ARG A 46 10.78 15.86 -17.41
CA ARG A 46 11.91 16.09 -18.30
C ARG A 46 13.09 15.16 -17.99
N TRP A 47 13.42 14.99 -16.71
CA TRP A 47 14.47 14.07 -16.29
C TRP A 47 14.14 12.64 -16.68
N ALA A 48 12.92 12.20 -16.43
CA ALA A 48 12.45 10.86 -16.77
C ALA A 48 12.54 10.61 -18.28
N TYR A 49 12.01 11.52 -19.08
CA TYR A 49 12.06 11.42 -20.54
C TYR A 49 13.50 11.36 -21.07
N ASN A 50 14.38 12.24 -20.59
CA ASN A 50 15.78 12.30 -21.02
C ASN A 50 16.59 11.07 -20.63
N ASN A 51 16.16 10.32 -19.61
CA ASN A 51 16.82 9.11 -19.14
C ASN A 51 16.13 7.81 -19.59
N GLY A 52 15.18 7.88 -20.51
CA GLY A 52 14.54 6.72 -21.11
C GLY A 52 13.44 6.07 -20.26
N PHE A 53 12.92 6.77 -19.29
CA PHE A 53 11.82 6.27 -18.46
C PHE A 53 10.46 6.62 -19.08
N THR A 54 9.55 5.67 -18.97
CA THR A 54 8.14 5.88 -19.32
C THR A 54 7.24 5.54 -18.13
N PRO A 55 6.12 6.27 -17.96
CA PRO A 55 5.15 5.91 -16.92
C PRO A 55 4.62 4.50 -17.16
N LEU A 56 4.68 3.66 -16.12
CA LEU A 56 4.19 2.29 -16.15
C LEU A 56 2.77 2.18 -15.57
N SER A 57 2.56 2.81 -14.43
CA SER A 57 1.29 2.75 -13.70
C SER A 57 1.12 3.95 -12.78
N MET A 58 -0.12 4.18 -12.40
CA MET A 58 -0.50 5.23 -11.46
C MET A 58 -1.50 4.67 -10.46
N SER A 59 -1.37 5.09 -9.22
CA SER A 59 -2.29 4.71 -8.15
C SER A 59 -2.52 5.88 -7.19
N TYR A 60 -3.59 5.77 -6.41
CA TYR A 60 -4.02 6.83 -5.51
C TYR A 60 -3.97 6.38 -4.07
N GLY A 61 -3.32 7.17 -3.23
CA GLY A 61 -3.42 7.05 -1.78
C GLY A 61 -4.68 7.72 -1.27
N LYS A 62 -5.42 7.00 -0.48
CA LYS A 62 -6.71 7.44 0.08
C LYS A 62 -6.57 7.70 1.56
N GLU A 63 -7.30 8.70 2.05
CA GLU A 63 -7.35 9.03 3.47
C GLU A 63 -7.77 7.83 4.31
N GLY A 64 -6.99 7.55 5.36
CA GLY A 64 -7.22 6.43 6.26
C GLY A 64 -7.09 5.04 5.62
N GLY A 65 -6.51 4.93 4.41
CA GLY A 65 -6.40 3.67 3.68
C GLY A 65 -7.75 3.09 3.25
N LYS A 66 -8.77 3.91 3.13
CA LYS A 66 -10.14 3.48 2.79
C LYS A 66 -10.41 3.74 1.30
N PRO A 67 -11.00 2.78 0.56
CA PRO A 67 -11.29 2.94 -0.87
C PRO A 67 -12.17 4.15 -1.21
N ASP A 68 -13.05 4.55 -0.31
CA ASP A 68 -13.94 5.71 -0.42
C ASP A 68 -13.37 7.00 0.16
N GLY A 69 -12.16 6.95 0.72
CA GLY A 69 -11.47 8.12 1.26
C GLY A 69 -11.08 9.13 0.19
N ALA A 70 -10.86 10.39 0.59
CA ALA A 70 -10.34 11.41 -0.30
C ALA A 70 -8.94 11.04 -0.80
N VAL A 71 -8.60 11.43 -2.03
CA VAL A 71 -7.25 11.27 -2.56
C VAL A 71 -6.32 12.23 -1.83
N VAL A 72 -5.32 11.67 -1.12
CA VAL A 72 -4.35 12.45 -0.34
C VAL A 72 -2.98 12.48 -1.02
N TYR A 73 -2.66 11.48 -1.84
CA TYR A 73 -1.45 11.48 -2.67
C TYR A 73 -1.64 10.61 -3.91
N ILE A 74 -0.77 10.83 -4.88
CA ILE A 74 -0.74 10.10 -6.14
C ILE A 74 0.65 9.47 -6.27
N ILE A 75 0.68 8.17 -6.60
CA ILE A 75 1.91 7.44 -6.88
C ILE A 75 1.99 7.16 -8.36
N VAL A 76 3.13 7.47 -8.98
CA VAL A 76 3.42 7.10 -10.37
C VAL A 76 4.67 6.24 -10.38
N TYR A 77 4.58 5.09 -11.05
CA TYR A 77 5.70 4.19 -11.29
C TYR A 77 6.23 4.40 -12.70
N TYR A 78 7.54 4.49 -12.82
CA TYR A 78 8.24 4.65 -14.09
C TYR A 78 9.15 3.46 -14.34
N LEU A 79 9.26 3.07 -15.60
CA LEU A 79 10.11 1.97 -16.05
C LEU A 79 10.98 2.43 -17.21
N ASN A 80 12.28 2.09 -17.15
CA ASN A 80 13.16 2.08 -18.31
C ASN A 80 13.19 0.65 -18.86
N LYS A 81 12.60 0.45 -20.02
CA LYS A 81 12.47 -0.88 -20.66
C LYS A 81 13.81 -1.47 -21.09
N ASP A 82 14.80 -0.63 -21.34
CA ASP A 82 16.09 -1.06 -21.88
C ASP A 82 16.96 -1.73 -20.81
N ASN A 83 16.83 -1.29 -19.54
CA ASN A 83 17.72 -1.75 -18.48
C ASN A 83 17.00 -2.24 -17.21
N GLY A 84 15.67 -2.19 -17.18
CA GLY A 84 14.88 -2.62 -16.02
C GLY A 84 14.98 -1.69 -14.80
N GLU A 85 15.46 -0.46 -14.96
CA GLU A 85 15.42 0.53 -13.89
C GLU A 85 13.98 1.02 -13.66
N THR A 86 13.63 1.21 -12.41
CA THR A 86 12.36 1.80 -12.01
C THR A 86 12.57 2.92 -11.00
N PHE A 87 11.65 3.85 -10.98
CA PHE A 87 11.49 4.76 -9.85
C PHE A 87 10.01 5.06 -9.62
N ALA A 88 9.69 5.48 -8.43
CA ALA A 88 8.35 5.90 -8.11
C ALA A 88 8.34 7.31 -7.54
N THR A 89 7.29 8.03 -7.87
CA THR A 89 7.06 9.37 -7.35
C THR A 89 5.81 9.42 -6.50
N VAL A 90 5.81 10.33 -5.54
CA VAL A 90 4.63 10.69 -4.76
C VAL A 90 4.38 12.18 -4.93
N SER A 91 3.13 12.54 -5.17
CA SER A 91 2.68 13.93 -5.22
C SER A 91 1.35 14.10 -4.49
N THR A 92 1.11 15.31 -4.00
CA THR A 92 -0.21 15.67 -3.48
C THR A 92 -1.15 16.01 -4.65
N PRO A 93 -2.49 16.02 -4.45
CA PRO A 93 -3.44 16.38 -5.52
C PRO A 93 -3.23 17.79 -6.06
N THR A 94 -2.63 18.70 -5.29
CA THR A 94 -2.28 20.05 -5.76
C THR A 94 -1.18 20.05 -6.81
N GLY A 95 -0.38 18.97 -6.90
CA GLY A 95 0.66 18.79 -7.90
C GLY A 95 1.80 19.81 -7.83
N LYS A 96 1.99 20.49 -6.70
CA LYS A 96 2.98 21.55 -6.55
C LYS A 96 4.41 21.01 -6.55
N ASP A 97 4.65 19.92 -5.84
CA ASP A 97 5.94 19.24 -5.78
C ASP A 97 5.73 17.74 -6.00
N VAL A 98 6.69 17.12 -6.66
CA VAL A 98 6.75 15.66 -6.87
C VAL A 98 8.02 15.15 -6.24
N CYS A 99 7.91 14.13 -5.41
CA CYS A 99 9.04 13.55 -4.70
C CYS A 99 9.32 12.14 -5.22
N VAL A 100 10.58 11.83 -5.48
CA VAL A 100 11.04 10.48 -5.80
C VAL A 100 11.21 9.72 -4.49
N VAL A 101 10.43 8.67 -4.30
CA VAL A 101 10.44 7.90 -3.05
C VAL A 101 11.40 6.74 -3.07
N PHE A 102 11.66 6.16 -4.25
CA PHE A 102 12.69 5.14 -4.44
C PHE A 102 13.12 5.05 -5.90
N ARG A 103 14.27 4.45 -6.09
CA ARG A 103 14.82 4.04 -7.38
C ARG A 103 15.33 2.62 -7.27
N THR A 104 14.97 1.77 -8.22
CA THR A 104 15.36 0.35 -8.20
C THR A 104 15.96 -0.07 -9.53
N PHE A 105 16.62 -1.21 -9.52
CA PHE A 105 17.30 -1.77 -10.68
C PHE A 105 16.89 -3.23 -10.87
N ASN A 106 17.01 -3.73 -12.09
CA ASN A 106 16.78 -5.14 -12.41
C ASN A 106 15.37 -5.61 -12.03
N LEU A 107 14.35 -4.87 -12.47
CA LEU A 107 12.96 -5.27 -12.25
C LEU A 107 12.73 -6.70 -12.72
N GLN A 108 12.21 -7.53 -11.83
CA GLN A 108 11.78 -8.89 -12.13
C GLN A 108 10.31 -9.04 -11.77
N LEU A 109 9.54 -9.60 -12.68
CA LEU A 109 8.14 -9.89 -12.44
C LEU A 109 7.97 -11.27 -11.80
N ASN A 110 7.00 -11.38 -10.90
CA ASN A 110 6.61 -12.67 -10.34
C ASN A 110 6.10 -13.58 -11.46
N PRO A 111 6.68 -14.80 -11.63
CA PRO A 111 6.26 -15.74 -12.67
C PRO A 111 4.77 -16.12 -12.61
N GLU A 112 4.20 -16.20 -11.42
CA GLU A 112 2.77 -16.49 -11.23
C GLU A 112 1.89 -15.39 -11.82
N ILE A 113 2.30 -14.14 -11.69
CA ILE A 113 1.62 -13.00 -12.29
C ILE A 113 1.75 -13.05 -13.82
N MET A 114 2.91 -13.43 -14.33
CA MET A 114 3.14 -13.58 -15.77
C MET A 114 2.25 -14.67 -16.38
N GLU A 115 2.06 -15.79 -15.69
CA GLU A 115 1.14 -16.85 -16.12
C GLU A 115 -0.32 -16.39 -16.14
N GLN A 116 -0.74 -15.64 -15.12
CA GLN A 116 -2.11 -15.21 -14.96
C GLN A 116 -2.53 -14.12 -15.95
N TYR A 117 -1.64 -13.18 -16.25
CA TYR A 117 -1.93 -12.05 -17.13
C TYR A 117 -1.38 -12.21 -18.54
N GLY A 118 -0.59 -13.27 -18.80
CA GLY A 118 -0.15 -13.67 -20.11
C GLY A 118 0.60 -12.61 -20.91
N PRO A 119 0.55 -12.67 -22.25
CA PRO A 119 1.30 -11.77 -23.13
C PRO A 119 0.81 -10.31 -23.11
N GLY A 120 -0.19 -9.96 -22.32
CA GLY A 120 -0.66 -8.58 -22.13
C GLY A 120 0.29 -7.70 -21.31
N LEU A 121 1.23 -8.29 -20.56
CA LEU A 121 2.30 -7.58 -19.85
C LEU A 121 3.57 -7.51 -20.72
N ASN A 122 3.52 -6.74 -21.76
CA ASN A 122 4.73 -6.38 -22.52
C ASN A 122 5.50 -5.30 -21.74
N LEU A 123 6.42 -5.75 -20.96
CA LEU A 123 7.44 -4.90 -20.34
C LEU A 123 8.63 -4.73 -21.27
#